data_42cd5b3e9c16b234e4a4a08a4b5ace4b
#
_entry.id   42cd5b3e9c16b234e4a4a08a4b5ace4b
#
_cell.length_a   1.000
_cell.length_b   1.000
_cell.length_c   1.000
_cell.angle_alpha   90.00
_cell.angle_beta   90.00
_cell.angle_gamma   90.00
#
_symmetry.space_group_name_H-M   'P 1'
#
loop_
_entity.id
_entity.type
_entity.pdbx_description
1 polymer ?
#
loop_
_entity_poly.entity_id
_entity_poly.type
_entity_poly.pdbx_seq_one_letter_code
_entity_poly.pdbx_strand_id
1 'polypeptide(L)'
;MGCRNIIETVEDSITWSWWKLADAEPLALFAYLRLRSDVFVVEQGCVYPDLDDHDLVAWHLTGTDASGRLVGVARLLPPGEKYEEPSLGRVIVTMASRGTGAGHLLVDEALRKAAAEYPGYGHRIQAQAYLERFYGSHGFEPEGEVYLEDGIAHLDMTLTPGHGPLT
;
A
#
# COMPACT_ATOMS: atom_id res chain seq x y z
N MET A 1 -31.43 -13.50 28.22
CA MET A 1 -30.20 -13.88 27.52
C MET A 1 -30.06 -12.98 26.32
N GLY A 2 -29.21 -11.94 26.43
CA GLY A 2 -29.00 -10.95 25.36
C GLY A 2 -27.87 -11.41 24.44
N CYS A 3 -28.20 -11.73 23.21
CA CYS A 3 -27.18 -11.85 22.15
C CYS A 3 -26.59 -10.48 21.92
N ARG A 4 -25.33 -10.26 22.33
CA ARG A 4 -24.54 -9.16 21.83
C ARG A 4 -24.22 -9.49 20.38
N ASN A 5 -24.85 -8.79 19.44
CA ASN A 5 -24.34 -8.70 18.08
C ASN A 5 -22.99 -7.96 18.17
N ILE A 6 -21.90 -8.71 18.16
CA ILE A 6 -20.57 -8.16 17.88
C ILE A 6 -20.60 -7.86 16.39
N ILE A 7 -20.74 -6.61 16.03
CA ILE A 7 -20.46 -6.16 14.66
C ILE A 7 -18.94 -6.18 14.57
N GLU A 8 -18.37 -7.28 14.06
CA GLU A 8 -16.97 -7.30 13.63
C GLU A 8 -16.82 -6.21 12.57
N THR A 9 -16.05 -5.20 12.88
CA THR A 9 -15.66 -4.18 11.89
C THR A 9 -14.62 -4.81 10.96
N VAL A 10 -14.54 -4.34 9.73
CA VAL A 10 -13.52 -4.80 8.74
C VAL A 10 -12.11 -4.65 9.30
N GLU A 11 -11.91 -3.68 10.19
CA GLU A 11 -10.66 -3.40 10.89
C GLU A 11 -10.20 -4.56 11.79
N ASP A 12 -11.14 -5.22 12.50
CA ASP A 12 -10.83 -6.34 13.40
C ASP A 12 -10.59 -7.66 12.67
N SER A 13 -10.81 -7.70 11.35
CA SER A 13 -10.77 -8.92 10.54
C SER A 13 -9.53 -9.10 9.68
N ILE A 14 -8.65 -8.07 9.60
CA ILE A 14 -7.43 -8.11 8.76
C ILE A 14 -6.19 -8.27 9.64
N THR A 15 -5.41 -9.31 9.35
CA THR A 15 -4.09 -9.49 9.95
C THR A 15 -3.02 -8.91 9.02
N TRP A 16 -2.24 -7.97 9.52
CA TRP A 16 -1.15 -7.31 8.81
C TRP A 16 0.19 -7.97 9.10
N SER A 17 0.97 -8.25 8.07
CA SER A 17 2.30 -8.85 8.18
C SER A 17 3.31 -8.07 7.34
N TRP A 18 4.42 -7.67 7.98
CA TRP A 18 5.55 -6.99 7.35
C TRP A 18 6.76 -7.92 7.26
N TRP A 19 7.40 -7.93 6.11
CA TRP A 19 8.56 -8.78 5.87
C TRP A 19 9.55 -8.14 4.90
N LYS A 20 10.80 -8.58 4.95
CA LYS A 20 11.83 -8.30 3.95
C LYS A 20 11.91 -9.47 2.98
N LEU A 21 12.31 -9.19 1.73
CA LEU A 21 12.39 -10.25 0.70
C LEU A 21 13.24 -11.44 1.15
N ALA A 22 14.34 -11.18 1.87
CA ALA A 22 15.22 -12.24 2.38
C ALA A 22 14.56 -13.16 3.42
N ASP A 23 13.53 -12.69 4.11
CA ASP A 23 12.81 -13.42 5.16
C ASP A 23 11.46 -13.96 4.70
N ALA A 24 11.15 -13.81 3.40
CA ALA A 24 9.85 -14.16 2.87
C ALA A 24 9.60 -15.67 2.87
N GLU A 25 8.44 -16.06 3.40
CA GLU A 25 7.96 -17.43 3.27
C GLU A 25 7.58 -17.68 1.79
N PRO A 26 8.03 -18.80 1.15
CA PRO A 26 7.90 -19.00 -0.29
C PRO A 26 6.47 -18.92 -0.84
N LEU A 27 5.48 -19.48 -0.14
CA LEU A 27 4.09 -19.44 -0.59
C LEU A 27 3.45 -18.07 -0.42
N ALA A 28 3.80 -17.36 0.65
CA ALA A 28 3.37 -15.97 0.86
C ALA A 28 3.97 -15.04 -0.20
N LEU A 29 5.26 -15.20 -0.51
CA LEU A 29 5.93 -14.48 -1.58
C LEU A 29 5.26 -14.75 -2.94
N PHE A 30 4.99 -16.01 -3.25
CA PHE A 30 4.30 -16.37 -4.49
C PHE A 30 2.92 -15.69 -4.59
N ALA A 31 2.12 -15.73 -3.53
CA ALA A 31 0.79 -15.11 -3.52
C ALA A 31 0.88 -13.59 -3.67
N TYR A 32 1.85 -12.95 -3.00
CA TYR A 32 2.14 -11.52 -3.10
C TYR A 32 2.51 -11.10 -4.54
N LEU A 33 3.47 -11.79 -5.15
CA LEU A 33 3.94 -11.49 -6.51
C LEU A 33 2.87 -11.78 -7.57
N ARG A 34 2.10 -12.86 -7.38
CA ARG A 34 0.98 -13.19 -8.25
C ARG A 34 -0.07 -12.08 -8.24
N LEU A 35 -0.48 -11.59 -7.06
CA LEU A 35 -1.45 -10.50 -6.96
C LEU A 35 -0.95 -9.23 -7.65
N ARG A 36 0.34 -8.89 -7.52
CA ARG A 36 0.95 -7.75 -8.22
C ARG A 36 0.86 -7.92 -9.74
N SER A 37 1.24 -9.10 -10.25
CA SER A 37 1.16 -9.42 -11.67
C SER A 37 -0.28 -9.37 -12.18
N ASP A 38 -1.22 -9.97 -11.45
CA ASP A 38 -2.64 -10.00 -11.85
C ASP A 38 -3.23 -8.58 -11.97
N VAL A 39 -2.86 -7.65 -11.08
CA VAL A 39 -3.40 -6.29 -11.09
C VAL A 39 -2.61 -5.36 -11.99
N PHE A 40 -1.29 -5.22 -11.79
CA PHE A 40 -0.51 -4.21 -12.52
C PHE A 40 -0.25 -4.58 -13.98
N VAL A 41 -0.12 -5.86 -14.29
CA VAL A 41 0.16 -6.29 -15.66
C VAL A 41 -1.11 -6.71 -16.39
N VAL A 42 -1.90 -7.62 -15.81
CA VAL A 42 -3.07 -8.22 -16.50
C VAL A 42 -4.29 -7.29 -16.45
N GLU A 43 -4.72 -6.86 -15.27
CA GLU A 43 -5.94 -6.03 -15.12
C GLU A 43 -5.74 -4.65 -15.76
N GLN A 44 -4.60 -3.99 -15.51
CA GLN A 44 -4.31 -2.66 -16.07
C GLN A 44 -3.84 -2.69 -17.52
N GLY A 45 -3.54 -3.87 -18.07
CA GLY A 45 -3.08 -4.03 -19.45
C GLY A 45 -1.73 -3.40 -19.73
N CYS A 46 -0.90 -3.16 -18.70
CA CYS A 46 0.39 -2.53 -18.80
C CYS A 46 1.50 -3.59 -18.92
N VAL A 47 2.15 -3.65 -20.09
CA VAL A 47 3.28 -4.57 -20.31
C VAL A 47 4.57 -3.87 -19.87
N TYR A 48 4.88 -3.97 -18.55
CA TYR A 48 6.12 -3.46 -17.99
C TYR A 48 6.67 -4.41 -16.91
N PRO A 49 7.97 -4.36 -16.58
CA PRO A 49 8.52 -5.13 -15.47
C PRO A 49 8.01 -4.61 -14.13
N ASP A 50 7.00 -5.25 -13.55
CA ASP A 50 6.48 -4.84 -12.23
C ASP A 50 7.50 -5.06 -11.11
N LEU A 51 8.28 -6.13 -11.20
CA LEU A 51 9.37 -6.43 -10.26
C LEU A 51 10.59 -5.61 -10.62
N ASP A 52 11.18 -4.93 -9.63
CA ASP A 52 12.34 -4.08 -9.79
C ASP A 52 13.34 -4.27 -8.61
N ASP A 53 14.53 -3.68 -8.73
CA ASP A 53 15.58 -3.81 -7.71
C ASP A 53 15.20 -3.15 -6.38
N HIS A 54 14.24 -2.22 -6.37
CA HIS A 54 13.70 -1.65 -5.14
C HIS A 54 13.02 -2.71 -4.26
N ASP A 55 12.52 -3.81 -4.84
CA ASP A 55 11.93 -4.90 -4.07
C ASP A 55 12.94 -5.56 -3.11
N LEU A 56 14.25 -5.51 -3.44
CA LEU A 56 15.31 -6.12 -2.62
C LEU A 56 15.50 -5.41 -1.28
N VAL A 57 15.24 -4.10 -1.20
CA VAL A 57 15.46 -3.27 -0.02
C VAL A 57 14.18 -2.85 0.69
N ALA A 58 13.05 -3.03 0.04
CA ALA A 58 11.74 -2.64 0.55
C ALA A 58 11.30 -3.38 1.81
N TRP A 59 10.36 -2.79 2.55
CA TRP A 59 9.42 -3.52 3.37
C TRP A 59 8.20 -3.90 2.52
N HIS A 60 7.77 -5.15 2.64
CA HIS A 60 6.58 -5.68 1.97
C HIS A 60 5.48 -5.90 2.99
N LEU A 61 4.28 -5.41 2.68
CA LEU A 61 3.08 -5.58 3.49
C LEU A 61 2.15 -6.58 2.83
N THR A 62 1.62 -7.49 3.62
CA THR A 62 0.48 -8.33 3.27
C THR A 62 -0.62 -8.19 4.32
N GLY A 63 -1.86 -8.02 3.89
CA GLY A 63 -3.05 -8.12 4.71
C GLY A 63 -3.81 -9.39 4.37
N THR A 64 -4.20 -10.16 5.38
CA THR A 64 -4.99 -11.39 5.20
C THR A 64 -6.27 -11.35 6.05
N ASP A 65 -7.35 -11.93 5.54
CA ASP A 65 -8.59 -12.10 6.29
C ASP A 65 -8.47 -13.27 7.31
N ALA A 66 -9.50 -13.47 8.10
CA ALA A 66 -9.57 -14.55 9.11
C ALA A 66 -9.42 -15.96 8.51
N SER A 67 -9.64 -16.13 7.21
CA SER A 67 -9.45 -17.41 6.50
C SER A 67 -8.04 -17.55 5.90
N GLY A 68 -7.16 -16.56 6.09
CA GLY A 68 -5.80 -16.53 5.55
C GLY A 68 -5.72 -16.10 4.08
N ARG A 69 -6.79 -15.60 3.46
CA ARG A 69 -6.77 -15.10 2.07
C ARG A 69 -6.25 -13.67 2.02
N LEU A 70 -5.46 -13.35 1.00
CA LEU A 70 -5.00 -11.99 0.78
C LEU A 70 -6.19 -11.02 0.61
N VAL A 71 -6.12 -9.92 1.33
CA VAL A 71 -6.98 -8.74 1.23
C VAL A 71 -6.31 -7.65 0.42
N GLY A 72 -5.03 -7.44 0.66
CA GLY A 72 -4.24 -6.43 -0.04
C GLY A 72 -2.76 -6.53 0.25
N VAL A 73 -1.97 -5.79 -0.52
CA VAL A 73 -0.52 -5.73 -0.41
C VAL A 73 -0.01 -4.31 -0.65
N ALA A 74 1.17 -3.99 -0.14
CA ALA A 74 1.87 -2.76 -0.42
C ALA A 74 3.39 -2.94 -0.30
N ARG A 75 4.15 -1.97 -0.82
CA ARG A 75 5.60 -1.87 -0.72
C ARG A 75 5.99 -0.53 -0.13
N LEU A 76 6.82 -0.52 0.91
CA LEU A 76 7.38 0.68 1.51
C LEU A 76 8.89 0.71 1.28
N LEU A 77 9.35 1.73 0.55
CA LEU A 77 10.76 2.00 0.29
C LEU A 77 11.36 2.86 1.39
N PRO A 78 12.62 2.61 1.78
CA PRO A 78 13.34 3.47 2.72
C PRO A 78 13.63 4.85 2.12
N PRO A 79 13.91 5.86 2.96
CA PRO A 79 14.37 7.16 2.50
C PRO A 79 15.71 7.02 1.75
N GLY A 80 15.88 7.81 0.69
CA GLY A 80 17.08 7.80 -0.15
C GLY A 80 17.09 6.74 -1.25
N GLU A 81 16.11 5.82 -1.28
CA GLU A 81 16.05 4.78 -2.31
C GLU A 81 15.44 5.29 -3.62
N LYS A 82 14.27 5.87 -3.58
CA LYS A 82 13.61 6.48 -4.75
C LYS A 82 13.54 8.00 -4.63
N TYR A 83 13.26 8.48 -3.44
CA TYR A 83 13.16 9.89 -3.06
C TYR A 83 13.94 10.11 -1.76
N GLU A 84 14.15 11.37 -1.39
CA GLU A 84 14.73 11.69 -0.06
C GLU A 84 13.84 11.18 1.07
N GLU A 85 12.52 11.15 0.85
CA GLU A 85 11.51 10.61 1.76
C GLU A 85 11.28 9.11 1.52
N PRO A 86 10.79 8.36 2.52
CA PRO A 86 10.24 7.02 2.31
C PRO A 86 9.05 7.08 1.35
N SER A 87 8.89 6.03 0.55
CA SER A 87 7.86 5.98 -0.49
C SER A 87 6.99 4.73 -0.39
N LEU A 88 5.69 4.94 -0.27
CA LEU A 88 4.69 3.88 -0.39
C LEU A 88 4.34 3.66 -1.86
N GLY A 89 4.35 2.41 -2.29
CA GLY A 89 3.97 2.01 -3.64
C GLY A 89 3.44 0.59 -3.71
N ARG A 90 3.09 0.15 -4.90
CA ARG A 90 2.52 -1.18 -5.15
C ARG A 90 1.32 -1.49 -4.26
N VAL A 91 0.50 -0.46 -3.98
CA VAL A 91 -0.70 -0.56 -3.15
C VAL A 91 -1.80 -1.24 -3.96
N ILE A 92 -2.22 -2.40 -3.51
CA ILE A 92 -3.29 -3.20 -4.14
C ILE A 92 -4.25 -3.69 -3.07
N VAL A 93 -5.54 -3.58 -3.37
CA VAL A 93 -6.61 -4.29 -2.67
C VAL A 93 -7.23 -5.29 -3.65
N THR A 94 -7.39 -6.54 -3.21
CA THR A 94 -8.01 -7.59 -4.04
C THR A 94 -9.41 -7.18 -4.47
N MET A 95 -9.86 -7.65 -5.63
CA MET A 95 -11.19 -7.30 -6.15
C MET A 95 -12.31 -7.58 -5.15
N ALA A 96 -12.22 -8.70 -4.41
CA ALA A 96 -13.20 -9.07 -3.39
C ALA A 96 -13.25 -8.11 -2.19
N SER A 97 -12.16 -7.36 -1.93
CA SER A 97 -12.04 -6.44 -0.80
C SER A 97 -12.17 -4.97 -1.20
N ARG A 98 -12.35 -4.67 -2.49
CA ARG A 98 -12.58 -3.30 -2.96
C ARG A 98 -13.93 -2.77 -2.46
N GLY A 99 -13.98 -1.49 -2.13
CA GLY A 99 -15.21 -0.83 -1.61
C GLY A 99 -15.57 -1.17 -0.17
N THR A 100 -14.76 -1.97 0.55
CA THR A 100 -15.02 -2.35 1.95
C THR A 100 -14.30 -1.44 2.98
N GLY A 101 -13.47 -0.50 2.52
CA GLY A 101 -12.59 0.29 3.39
C GLY A 101 -11.18 -0.30 3.56
N ALA A 102 -10.94 -1.54 3.10
CA ALA A 102 -9.65 -2.22 3.25
C ALA A 102 -8.45 -1.44 2.67
N GLY A 103 -8.65 -0.62 1.63
CA GLY A 103 -7.63 0.24 1.06
C GLY A 103 -7.17 1.34 2.02
N HIS A 104 -8.08 1.93 2.78
CA HIS A 104 -7.75 2.91 3.82
C HIS A 104 -6.95 2.27 4.94
N LEU A 105 -7.39 1.11 5.44
CA LEU A 105 -6.68 0.36 6.48
C LEU A 105 -5.26 -0.04 6.03
N LEU A 106 -5.10 -0.43 4.77
CA LEU A 106 -3.81 -0.77 4.17
C LEU A 106 -2.84 0.42 4.17
N VAL A 107 -3.32 1.61 3.76
CA VAL A 107 -2.51 2.83 3.73
C VAL A 107 -2.20 3.30 5.15
N ASP A 108 -3.16 3.28 6.07
CA ASP A 108 -2.96 3.65 7.47
C ASP A 108 -1.91 2.75 8.13
N GLU A 109 -1.96 1.44 7.91
CA GLU A 109 -0.95 0.50 8.40
C GLU A 109 0.44 0.80 7.81
N ALA A 110 0.50 1.13 6.50
CA ALA A 110 1.75 1.49 5.85
C ALA A 110 2.35 2.80 6.41
N LEU A 111 1.53 3.80 6.66
CA LEU A 111 1.97 5.06 7.28
C LEU A 111 2.40 4.86 8.73
N ARG A 112 1.70 4.02 9.49
CA ARG A 112 2.08 3.65 10.86
C ARG A 112 3.45 2.96 10.89
N LYS A 113 3.69 2.01 9.99
CA LYS A 113 5.00 1.34 9.85
C LYS A 113 6.09 2.33 9.50
N ALA A 114 5.84 3.19 8.52
CA ALA A 114 6.81 4.18 8.07
C ALA A 114 7.17 5.19 9.17
N ALA A 115 6.21 5.64 9.97
CA ALA A 115 6.47 6.52 11.12
C ALA A 115 7.33 5.86 12.19
N ALA A 116 7.19 4.54 12.38
CA ALA A 116 7.99 3.77 13.33
C ALA A 116 9.41 3.50 12.82
N GLU A 117 9.57 3.17 11.52
CA GLU A 117 10.87 2.85 10.92
C GLU A 117 11.70 4.10 10.58
N TYR A 118 11.02 5.18 10.16
CA TYR A 118 11.63 6.41 9.64
C TYR A 118 11.08 7.65 10.35
N PRO A 119 11.31 7.79 11.68
CA PRO A 119 10.74 8.90 12.45
C PRO A 119 11.28 10.24 11.95
N GLY A 120 10.38 11.22 11.83
CA GLY A 120 10.71 12.58 11.39
C GLY A 120 10.71 12.80 9.89
N TYR A 121 10.54 11.76 9.08
CA TYR A 121 10.35 11.91 7.63
C TYR A 121 8.88 12.17 7.30
N GLY A 122 8.66 12.95 6.23
CA GLY A 122 7.41 12.94 5.46
C GLY A 122 7.36 11.72 4.54
N HIS A 123 6.41 11.72 3.62
CA HIS A 123 6.30 10.67 2.61
C HIS A 123 6.14 11.28 1.22
N ARG A 124 6.65 10.58 0.21
CA ARG A 124 6.40 10.90 -1.19
C ARG A 124 5.88 9.67 -1.90
N ILE A 125 4.81 9.83 -2.66
CA ILE A 125 4.22 8.79 -3.49
C ILE A 125 4.03 9.27 -4.91
N GLN A 126 4.01 8.31 -5.83
CA GLN A 126 3.61 8.49 -7.21
C GLN A 126 2.26 7.78 -7.36
N ALA A 127 1.20 8.56 -7.32
CA ALA A 127 -0.17 8.05 -7.35
C ALA A 127 -0.75 8.09 -8.76
N GLN A 128 -1.56 7.11 -9.12
CA GLN A 128 -2.43 7.24 -10.29
C GLN A 128 -3.40 8.40 -10.05
N ALA A 129 -3.55 9.31 -11.00
CA ALA A 129 -4.24 10.59 -10.79
C ALA A 129 -5.70 10.45 -10.31
N TYR A 130 -6.40 9.38 -10.69
CA TYR A 130 -7.76 9.13 -10.21
C TYR A 130 -7.84 8.79 -8.71
N LEU A 131 -6.70 8.46 -8.06
CA LEU A 131 -6.58 8.16 -6.63
C LEU A 131 -6.22 9.40 -5.79
N GLU A 132 -6.14 10.58 -6.37
CA GLU A 132 -5.80 11.83 -5.67
C GLU A 132 -6.64 12.02 -4.40
N ARG A 133 -7.98 11.89 -4.51
CA ARG A 133 -8.88 12.03 -3.36
C ARG A 133 -8.67 10.96 -2.31
N PHE A 134 -8.35 9.74 -2.73
CA PHE A 134 -8.08 8.63 -1.83
C PHE A 134 -6.84 8.92 -0.97
N TYR A 135 -5.71 9.27 -1.58
CA TYR A 135 -4.50 9.62 -0.83
C TYR A 135 -4.64 10.95 -0.09
N GLY A 136 -5.39 11.91 -0.64
CA GLY A 136 -5.71 13.15 0.05
C GLY A 136 -6.45 12.94 1.39
N SER A 137 -7.29 11.91 1.49
CA SER A 137 -7.96 11.56 2.76
C SER A 137 -7.00 11.03 3.85
N HIS A 138 -5.78 10.64 3.47
CA HIS A 138 -4.68 10.28 4.38
C HIS A 138 -3.71 11.44 4.64
N GLY A 139 -4.03 12.64 4.16
CA GLY A 139 -3.24 13.85 4.36
C GLY A 139 -2.17 14.10 3.30
N PHE A 140 -2.12 13.31 2.22
CA PHE A 140 -1.24 13.61 1.10
C PHE A 140 -1.76 14.80 0.31
N GLU A 141 -0.83 15.67 -0.09
CA GLU A 141 -1.10 16.83 -0.93
C GLU A 141 -0.43 16.64 -2.31
N PRO A 142 -1.10 17.04 -3.40
CA PRO A 142 -0.51 16.95 -4.75
C PRO A 142 0.71 17.86 -4.89
N GLU A 143 1.73 17.39 -5.58
CA GLU A 143 2.95 18.14 -5.90
C GLU A 143 3.23 18.08 -7.40
N GLY A 144 3.22 19.25 -8.05
CA GLY A 144 3.44 19.36 -9.49
C GLY A 144 2.17 19.14 -10.33
N GLU A 145 2.39 18.77 -11.59
CA GLU A 145 1.32 18.55 -12.56
C GLU A 145 1.13 17.05 -12.83
N VAL A 146 -0.06 16.68 -13.33
CA VAL A 146 -0.35 15.33 -13.82
C VAL A 146 0.52 15.03 -15.04
N TYR A 147 1.15 13.87 -15.06
CA TYR A 147 1.96 13.37 -16.17
C TYR A 147 1.56 11.95 -16.57
N LEU A 148 2.00 11.51 -17.75
CA LEU A 148 1.77 10.15 -18.21
C LEU A 148 2.99 9.27 -17.94
N GLU A 149 2.77 8.11 -17.34
CA GLU A 149 3.75 7.04 -17.17
C GLU A 149 3.09 5.72 -17.59
N ASP A 150 3.70 5.03 -18.53
CA ASP A 150 3.15 3.79 -19.13
C ASP A 150 1.71 3.92 -19.63
N GLY A 151 1.34 5.12 -20.12
CA GLY A 151 0.00 5.41 -20.63
C GLY A 151 -1.05 5.69 -19.55
N ILE A 152 -0.69 5.69 -18.27
CA ILE A 152 -1.56 5.99 -17.13
C ILE A 152 -1.20 7.38 -16.58
N ALA A 153 -2.23 8.20 -16.31
CA ALA A 153 -2.05 9.51 -15.69
C ALA A 153 -1.61 9.34 -14.23
N HIS A 154 -0.48 9.93 -13.87
CA HIS A 154 0.11 9.93 -12.52
C HIS A 154 0.25 11.33 -11.97
N LEU A 155 0.35 11.42 -10.67
CA LEU A 155 0.56 12.64 -9.90
C LEU A 155 1.45 12.32 -8.71
N ASP A 156 2.50 13.12 -8.52
CA ASP A 156 3.29 13.03 -7.28
C ASP A 156 2.49 13.66 -6.14
N MET A 157 2.54 13.02 -4.97
CA MET A 157 1.90 13.54 -3.77
C MET A 157 2.85 13.40 -2.58
N THR A 158 2.79 14.38 -1.67
CA THR A 158 3.64 14.43 -0.48
C THR A 158 2.80 14.50 0.79
N LEU A 159 3.32 13.93 1.86
CA LEU A 159 2.78 14.02 3.21
C LEU A 159 3.86 14.61 4.11
N THR A 160 3.57 15.74 4.75
CA THR A 160 4.52 16.41 5.65
C THR A 160 4.77 15.60 6.92
N PRO A 161 5.99 15.70 7.53
CA PRO A 161 6.29 15.05 8.80
C PRO A 161 5.28 15.43 9.90
N GLY A 162 4.83 14.44 10.67
CA GLY A 162 3.91 14.66 11.79
C GLY A 162 2.42 14.61 11.44
N HIS A 163 2.06 14.47 10.17
CA HIS A 163 0.72 14.08 9.76
C HIS A 163 0.68 12.55 9.61
N GLY A 164 0.42 11.88 10.72
CA GLY A 164 0.03 10.48 10.73
C GLY A 164 -1.49 10.35 10.79
N PRO A 165 -2.07 9.15 10.62
CA PRO A 165 -3.51 8.95 10.75
C PRO A 165 -3.98 9.55 12.08
N LEU A 166 -5.00 10.39 12.03
CA LEU A 166 -5.66 10.93 13.21
C LEU A 166 -6.18 9.74 14.01
N THR A 167 -5.59 9.52 15.18
CA THR A 167 -6.03 8.51 16.17
C THR A 167 -7.47 8.70 16.58
#